data_1ad5103b68369c29335adad6c0b7bd28
#
_entry.id   1ad5103b68369c29335adad6c0b7bd28
#
_cell.length_a   1.000
_cell.length_b   1.000
_cell.length_c   1.000
_cell.angle_alpha   90.00
_cell.angle_beta   90.00
_cell.angle_gamma   90.00
#
_symmetry.space_group_name_H-M   'P 1'
#
loop_
_entity.id
_entity.type
_entity.pdbx_description
1 polymer ?
#
loop_
_entity_poly.entity_id
_entity_poly.type
_entity_poly.pdbx_seq_one_letter_code
_entity_poly.pdbx_strand_id
1 'polypeptide(L)'
;AYALHTTIEKEFEGFVETGFDQELKAHEDVYKNMWENADIQITGDDELNRAVRFNIFHLMSTGNEHDDHVNVGAKLLTGEEYGGHAFWDTELFMLPFFSWVFPKTAQNLENYRYHLLDAARANAHKNGYKGAQYPWESADDGTEQCPDWTIEPDGTCYRCYVAVYEHHVTAAVAYGIYNYVKITQDMDFLYSKGAEILTETARFWASRCEYNKEQDRYEINQVTGPDEWHEPVNNNLYTNYLARWNLGYVLSLLASIKKENQEAYDILIEKTGLTEAETAHWKEVQEKMYLPRKEGTRLLEQFEGYFELDNVTIEKYDENDWPVRPDALKTKRARETQINKQADVVMLLHLM
;
A
#
# COMPACT_ATOMS: atom_id res chain seq x y z
N ALA A 1 21.73 -17.87 -14.30
CA ALA A 1 20.94 -18.96 -14.93
C ALA A 1 21.54 -20.34 -14.65
N TYR A 2 22.82 -20.59 -14.99
CA TYR A 2 23.44 -21.93 -14.81
C TYR A 2 23.51 -22.37 -13.34
N ALA A 3 23.95 -21.49 -12.44
CA ALA A 3 24.01 -21.78 -11.00
C ALA A 3 22.62 -22.11 -10.41
N LEU A 4 21.58 -21.38 -10.80
CA LEU A 4 20.21 -21.62 -10.38
C LEU A 4 19.70 -22.98 -10.87
N HIS A 5 19.99 -23.33 -12.12
CA HIS A 5 19.62 -24.64 -12.69
C HIS A 5 20.24 -25.81 -11.90
N THR A 6 21.53 -25.72 -11.57
CA THR A 6 22.21 -26.74 -10.79
C THR A 6 21.65 -26.84 -9.36
N THR A 7 21.23 -25.73 -8.75
CA THR A 7 20.59 -25.74 -7.43
C THR A 7 19.26 -26.47 -7.49
N ILE A 8 18.41 -26.11 -8.47
CA ILE A 8 17.09 -26.75 -8.67
C ILE A 8 17.22 -28.26 -8.93
N GLU A 9 18.20 -28.69 -9.75
CA GLU A 9 18.45 -30.13 -9.99
C GLU A 9 18.78 -30.87 -8.71
N LYS A 10 19.65 -30.32 -7.86
CA LYS A 10 20.02 -30.96 -6.58
C LYS A 10 18.84 -31.01 -5.60
N GLU A 11 18.05 -29.95 -5.51
CA GLU A 11 16.85 -29.95 -4.68
C GLU A 11 15.84 -30.98 -5.16
N PHE A 12 15.62 -31.07 -6.46
CA PHE A 12 14.75 -32.09 -7.05
C PHE A 12 15.23 -33.51 -6.78
N GLU A 13 16.51 -33.78 -6.94
CA GLU A 13 17.12 -35.09 -6.58
C GLU A 13 16.88 -35.42 -5.09
N GLY A 14 17.04 -34.43 -4.20
CA GLY A 14 16.74 -34.56 -2.78
C GLY A 14 15.28 -34.94 -2.51
N PHE A 15 14.32 -34.31 -3.14
CA PHE A 15 12.90 -34.65 -3.02
C PHE A 15 12.62 -36.09 -3.52
N VAL A 16 13.22 -36.47 -4.63
CA VAL A 16 13.07 -37.85 -5.15
C VAL A 16 13.64 -38.90 -4.19
N GLU A 17 14.78 -38.62 -3.56
CA GLU A 17 15.41 -39.51 -2.58
C GLU A 17 14.59 -39.62 -1.29
N THR A 18 14.06 -38.49 -0.80
CA THR A 18 13.21 -38.42 0.41
C THR A 18 11.91 -39.21 0.22
N GLY A 19 11.27 -39.06 -0.94
CA GLY A 19 10.05 -39.74 -1.32
C GLY A 19 8.78 -39.07 -0.77
N PHE A 20 7.66 -39.35 -1.43
CA PHE A 20 6.39 -38.68 -1.22
C PHE A 20 5.90 -38.68 0.25
N ASP A 21 5.93 -39.81 0.92
CA ASP A 21 5.36 -39.93 2.27
C ASP A 21 6.11 -39.07 3.30
N GLN A 22 7.45 -38.98 3.15
CA GLN A 22 8.25 -38.13 4.06
C GLN A 22 8.07 -36.65 3.74
N GLU A 23 8.00 -36.27 2.47
CA GLU A 23 7.72 -34.88 2.05
C GLU A 23 6.32 -34.46 2.49
N LEU A 24 5.32 -35.33 2.31
CA LEU A 24 3.96 -35.07 2.80
C LEU A 24 3.95 -34.83 4.32
N LYS A 25 4.66 -35.67 5.07
CA LYS A 25 4.76 -35.52 6.53
C LYS A 25 5.42 -34.21 6.92
N ALA A 26 6.50 -33.82 6.27
CA ALA A 26 7.18 -32.55 6.51
C ALA A 26 6.25 -31.36 6.21
N HIS A 27 5.52 -31.40 5.09
CA HIS A 27 4.51 -30.40 4.73
C HIS A 27 3.39 -30.30 5.78
N GLU A 28 2.83 -31.42 6.22
CA GLU A 28 1.79 -31.44 7.26
C GLU A 28 2.29 -30.82 8.58
N ASP A 29 3.53 -31.10 8.96
CA ASP A 29 4.12 -30.58 10.19
C ASP A 29 4.33 -29.06 10.12
N VAL A 30 4.77 -28.52 8.97
CA VAL A 30 4.86 -27.08 8.75
C VAL A 30 3.48 -26.41 8.88
N TYR A 31 2.47 -26.88 8.14
CA TYR A 31 1.13 -26.30 8.22
C TYR A 31 0.49 -26.46 9.60
N LYS A 32 0.74 -27.57 10.29
CA LYS A 32 0.27 -27.73 11.67
C LYS A 32 0.82 -26.64 12.58
N ASN A 33 2.12 -26.37 12.50
CA ASN A 33 2.75 -25.30 13.29
C ASN A 33 2.19 -23.90 12.92
N MET A 34 1.96 -23.64 11.63
CA MET A 34 1.36 -22.39 11.18
C MET A 34 -0.05 -22.22 11.72
N TRP A 35 -0.87 -23.29 11.67
CA TRP A 35 -2.24 -23.26 12.20
C TRP A 35 -2.30 -23.11 13.72
N GLU A 36 -1.34 -23.61 14.48
CA GLU A 36 -1.27 -23.41 15.94
C GLU A 36 -1.19 -21.91 16.30
N ASN A 37 -0.60 -21.07 15.42
CA ASN A 37 -0.51 -19.63 15.62
C ASN A 37 -1.68 -18.85 15.01
N ALA A 38 -2.26 -19.33 13.91
CA ALA A 38 -3.17 -18.55 13.07
C ALA A 38 -4.64 -18.95 13.18
N ASP A 39 -4.98 -20.10 13.82
CA ASP A 39 -6.34 -20.62 13.78
C ASP A 39 -7.33 -19.73 14.53
N ILE A 40 -8.43 -19.41 13.87
CA ILE A 40 -9.59 -18.75 14.46
C ILE A 40 -10.77 -19.71 14.35
N GLN A 41 -11.37 -20.06 15.47
CA GLN A 41 -12.51 -20.98 15.54
C GLN A 41 -13.78 -20.21 15.89
N ILE A 42 -14.76 -20.26 14.99
CA ILE A 42 -16.08 -19.66 15.16
C ILE A 42 -17.08 -20.78 15.40
N THR A 43 -17.76 -20.76 16.56
CA THR A 43 -18.80 -21.71 16.90
C THR A 43 -20.19 -21.14 16.62
N GLY A 44 -21.07 -21.96 16.05
CA GLY A 44 -22.45 -21.58 15.75
C GLY A 44 -22.69 -21.10 14.33
N ASP A 45 -21.62 -20.96 13.54
CA ASP A 45 -21.68 -20.64 12.11
C ASP A 45 -20.52 -21.34 11.38
N ASP A 46 -20.79 -22.54 10.84
CA ASP A 46 -19.80 -23.37 10.17
C ASP A 46 -19.36 -22.77 8.82
N GLU A 47 -20.23 -22.02 8.14
CA GLU A 47 -19.93 -21.39 6.87
C GLU A 47 -18.96 -20.22 7.06
N LEU A 48 -19.25 -19.35 8.01
CA LEU A 48 -18.36 -18.25 8.38
C LEU A 48 -17.01 -18.77 8.89
N ASN A 49 -17.02 -19.81 9.74
CA ASN A 49 -15.79 -20.43 10.22
C ASN A 49 -14.92 -20.96 9.08
N ARG A 50 -15.52 -21.60 8.08
CA ARG A 50 -14.82 -22.10 6.90
C ARG A 50 -14.27 -20.94 6.06
N ALA A 51 -15.05 -19.90 5.83
CA ALA A 51 -14.65 -18.72 5.04
C ALA A 51 -13.45 -18.01 5.67
N VAL A 52 -13.46 -17.79 6.99
CA VAL A 52 -12.33 -17.17 7.70
C VAL A 52 -11.08 -18.03 7.59
N ARG A 53 -11.18 -19.34 7.86
CA ARG A 53 -10.02 -20.26 7.76
C ARG A 53 -9.49 -20.40 6.34
N PHE A 54 -10.36 -20.33 5.33
CA PHE A 54 -9.96 -20.29 3.91
C PHE A 54 -9.09 -19.09 3.61
N ASN A 55 -9.48 -17.89 4.06
CA ASN A 55 -8.68 -16.68 3.86
C ASN A 55 -7.35 -16.75 4.62
N ILE A 56 -7.35 -17.25 5.86
CA ILE A 56 -6.11 -17.45 6.64
C ILE A 56 -5.17 -18.41 5.89
N PHE A 57 -5.68 -19.52 5.35
CA PHE A 57 -4.88 -20.47 4.57
C PHE A 57 -4.18 -19.80 3.39
N HIS A 58 -4.90 -18.99 2.62
CA HIS A 58 -4.32 -18.29 1.47
C HIS A 58 -3.26 -17.27 1.88
N LEU A 59 -3.46 -16.52 2.95
CA LEU A 59 -2.44 -15.60 3.48
C LEU A 59 -1.19 -16.36 3.97
N MET A 60 -1.37 -17.41 4.78
CA MET A 60 -0.25 -18.23 5.27
C MET A 60 0.59 -18.81 4.13
N SER A 61 -0.07 -19.24 3.04
CA SER A 61 0.59 -19.89 1.92
C SER A 61 1.47 -18.94 1.08
N THR A 62 1.34 -17.63 1.27
CA THR A 62 2.07 -16.62 0.46
C THR A 62 3.20 -15.93 1.21
N GLY A 63 3.16 -15.94 2.54
CA GLY A 63 4.19 -15.32 3.36
C GLY A 63 5.51 -16.12 3.33
N ASN A 64 6.64 -15.41 3.27
CA ASN A 64 7.96 -16.02 3.31
C ASN A 64 8.79 -15.43 4.46
N GLU A 65 9.10 -16.26 5.46
CA GLU A 65 9.93 -15.85 6.60
C GLU A 65 11.43 -15.98 6.35
N HIS A 66 11.82 -16.57 5.22
CA HIS A 66 13.22 -16.90 4.89
C HIS A 66 13.83 -15.99 3.81
N ASP A 67 13.00 -15.16 3.15
CA ASP A 67 13.46 -14.28 2.08
C ASP A 67 12.83 -12.89 2.23
N ASP A 68 13.66 -11.88 2.37
CA ASP A 68 13.26 -10.48 2.52
C ASP A 68 13.37 -9.66 1.21
N HIS A 69 13.65 -10.34 0.10
CA HIS A 69 13.68 -9.78 -1.25
C HIS A 69 12.40 -10.06 -2.06
N VAL A 70 11.47 -10.80 -1.48
CA VAL A 70 10.17 -11.10 -2.11
C VAL A 70 9.02 -10.44 -1.37
N ASN A 71 7.95 -10.15 -2.09
CA ASN A 71 6.71 -9.60 -1.53
C ASN A 71 5.52 -10.47 -1.94
N VAL A 72 4.33 -10.11 -1.50
CA VAL A 72 3.09 -10.82 -1.82
C VAL A 72 2.40 -10.11 -2.99
N GLY A 73 2.14 -10.84 -4.06
CA GLY A 73 1.39 -10.35 -5.20
C GLY A 73 -0.09 -10.13 -4.87
N ALA A 74 -0.74 -9.19 -5.58
CA ALA A 74 -2.15 -8.82 -5.34
C ALA A 74 -3.14 -10.00 -5.45
N LYS A 75 -2.83 -11.00 -6.26
CA LYS A 75 -3.63 -12.24 -6.42
C LYS A 75 -3.07 -13.43 -5.64
N LEU A 76 -2.16 -13.18 -4.71
CA LEU A 76 -1.45 -14.21 -3.94
C LEU A 76 -0.74 -15.20 -4.89
N LEU A 77 -0.81 -16.51 -4.59
CA LEU A 77 -0.27 -17.57 -5.45
C LEU A 77 -1.32 -18.22 -6.37
N THR A 78 -2.57 -17.74 -6.35
CA THR A 78 -3.69 -18.40 -7.01
C THR A 78 -4.01 -17.87 -8.40
N GLY A 79 -3.35 -16.81 -8.86
CA GLY A 79 -3.58 -16.20 -10.16
C GLY A 79 -2.32 -15.65 -10.79
N GLU A 80 -2.30 -15.58 -12.13
CA GLU A 80 -1.21 -15.00 -12.92
C GLU A 80 -1.39 -13.50 -13.19
N GLU A 81 -2.54 -12.95 -12.81
CA GLU A 81 -2.83 -11.53 -12.99
C GLU A 81 -1.86 -10.68 -12.20
N TYR A 82 -1.55 -9.50 -12.73
CA TYR A 82 -0.58 -8.55 -12.17
C TYR A 82 0.85 -9.10 -12.07
N GLY A 83 1.21 -10.15 -12.82
CA GLY A 83 2.57 -10.68 -12.91
C GLY A 83 3.22 -11.11 -11.60
N GLY A 84 2.45 -11.29 -10.53
CA GLY A 84 2.97 -11.53 -9.18
C GLY A 84 3.60 -10.29 -8.52
N HIS A 85 3.41 -9.10 -9.10
CA HIS A 85 3.97 -7.86 -8.58
C HIS A 85 3.29 -7.41 -7.29
N ALA A 86 4.04 -6.64 -6.48
CA ALA A 86 3.55 -6.07 -5.23
C ALA A 86 2.91 -4.71 -5.45
N PHE A 87 1.79 -4.49 -4.77
CA PHE A 87 1.01 -3.26 -4.74
C PHE A 87 0.88 -2.76 -3.30
N TRP A 88 0.09 -1.73 -3.09
CA TRP A 88 -0.27 -1.21 -1.77
C TRP A 88 -1.14 -2.16 -0.93
N ASP A 89 -1.68 -3.19 -1.57
CA ASP A 89 -2.48 -4.26 -0.93
C ASP A 89 -1.71 -4.93 0.21
N THR A 90 -0.43 -5.14 0.03
CA THR A 90 0.43 -5.74 1.06
C THR A 90 0.40 -4.91 2.33
N GLU A 91 0.69 -3.62 2.26
CA GLU A 91 0.83 -2.75 3.42
C GLU A 91 -0.46 -2.53 4.17
N LEU A 92 -1.60 -2.41 3.45
CA LEU A 92 -2.86 -2.04 4.07
C LEU A 92 -3.73 -3.24 4.47
N PHE A 93 -3.72 -4.31 3.67
CA PHE A 93 -4.69 -5.39 3.84
C PHE A 93 -4.08 -6.71 4.30
N MET A 94 -2.82 -6.99 3.95
CA MET A 94 -2.17 -8.27 4.27
C MET A 94 -1.21 -8.16 5.46
N LEU A 95 -0.41 -7.11 5.51
CA LEU A 95 0.60 -6.88 6.55
C LEU A 95 0.05 -6.89 7.98
N PRO A 96 -1.18 -6.37 8.26
CA PRO A 96 -1.77 -6.48 9.59
C PRO A 96 -1.90 -7.93 10.07
N PHE A 97 -2.30 -8.85 9.20
CA PHE A 97 -2.36 -10.27 9.53
C PHE A 97 -0.97 -10.81 9.89
N PHE A 98 0.03 -10.58 9.04
CA PHE A 98 1.39 -11.05 9.30
C PHE A 98 1.99 -10.41 10.54
N SER A 99 1.76 -9.13 10.77
CA SER A 99 2.28 -8.43 11.97
C SER A 99 1.79 -9.05 13.29
N TRP A 100 0.54 -9.51 13.33
CA TRP A 100 -0.02 -10.16 14.50
C TRP A 100 0.37 -11.62 14.65
N VAL A 101 0.46 -12.36 13.54
CA VAL A 101 0.52 -13.83 13.55
C VAL A 101 1.92 -14.34 13.19
N PHE A 102 2.59 -13.70 12.22
CA PHE A 102 3.89 -14.07 11.69
C PHE A 102 4.81 -12.85 11.58
N PRO A 103 5.25 -12.27 12.71
CA PRO A 103 5.98 -11.00 12.71
C PRO A 103 7.30 -11.04 11.93
N LYS A 104 7.92 -12.21 11.78
CA LYS A 104 9.12 -12.36 10.94
C LYS A 104 8.80 -12.20 9.46
N THR A 105 7.71 -12.77 9.00
CA THR A 105 7.21 -12.54 7.63
C THR A 105 6.87 -11.07 7.41
N ALA A 106 6.19 -10.43 8.36
CA ALA A 106 5.89 -8.99 8.29
C ALA A 106 7.17 -8.14 8.18
N GLN A 107 8.20 -8.47 8.98
CA GLN A 107 9.50 -7.80 8.90
C GLN A 107 10.14 -7.94 7.51
N ASN A 108 10.06 -9.13 6.91
CA ASN A 108 10.60 -9.37 5.58
C ASN A 108 9.86 -8.56 4.50
N LEU A 109 8.54 -8.44 4.59
CA LEU A 109 7.75 -7.61 3.68
C LEU A 109 8.13 -6.12 3.77
N GLU A 110 8.43 -5.62 4.97
CA GLU A 110 8.94 -4.26 5.16
C GLU A 110 10.41 -4.12 4.74
N ASN A 111 11.24 -5.16 4.92
CA ASN A 111 12.60 -5.19 4.41
C ASN A 111 12.63 -5.11 2.87
N TYR A 112 11.70 -5.77 2.18
CA TYR A 112 11.53 -5.63 0.73
C TYR A 112 11.41 -4.15 0.32
N ARG A 113 10.56 -3.38 1.00
CA ARG A 113 10.45 -1.93 0.74
C ARG A 113 11.73 -1.17 1.03
N TYR A 114 12.47 -1.57 2.05
CA TYR A 114 13.77 -0.97 2.36
C TYR A 114 14.83 -1.27 1.29
N HIS A 115 14.90 -2.51 0.79
CA HIS A 115 15.82 -2.86 -0.30
C HIS A 115 15.56 -2.05 -1.58
N LEU A 116 14.32 -1.63 -1.78
CA LEU A 116 13.90 -0.83 -2.96
C LEU A 116 13.87 0.68 -2.71
N LEU A 117 14.34 1.17 -1.57
CA LEU A 117 14.30 2.59 -1.22
C LEU A 117 15.08 3.47 -2.21
N ASP A 118 16.22 3.02 -2.68
CA ASP A 118 17.01 3.79 -3.65
C ASP A 118 16.32 3.86 -5.02
N ALA A 119 15.63 2.82 -5.44
CA ALA A 119 14.78 2.85 -6.62
C ALA A 119 13.61 3.82 -6.45
N ALA A 120 12.98 3.86 -5.27
CA ALA A 120 11.92 4.82 -4.96
C ALA A 120 12.43 6.28 -4.93
N ARG A 121 13.66 6.53 -4.46
CA ARG A 121 14.33 7.84 -4.57
C ARG A 121 14.55 8.24 -6.03
N ALA A 122 15.04 7.30 -6.85
CA ALA A 122 15.25 7.53 -8.28
C ALA A 122 13.92 7.81 -9.00
N ASN A 123 12.84 7.11 -8.64
CA ASN A 123 11.51 7.34 -9.17
C ASN A 123 10.98 8.75 -8.81
N ALA A 124 11.09 9.17 -7.56
CA ALA A 124 10.74 10.53 -7.15
C ALA A 124 11.51 11.58 -7.98
N HIS A 125 12.82 11.41 -8.10
CA HIS A 125 13.66 12.34 -8.87
C HIS A 125 13.29 12.37 -10.37
N LYS A 126 13.03 11.21 -10.98
CA LYS A 126 12.55 11.09 -12.37
C LYS A 126 11.26 11.88 -12.60
N ASN A 127 10.38 11.90 -11.61
CA ASN A 127 9.09 12.59 -11.65
C ASN A 127 9.16 14.06 -11.18
N GLY A 128 10.36 14.57 -10.88
CA GLY A 128 10.60 15.96 -10.48
C GLY A 128 10.37 16.25 -9.00
N TYR A 129 10.32 15.22 -8.16
CA TYR A 129 10.11 15.31 -6.71
C TYR A 129 11.38 14.97 -5.93
N LYS A 130 11.35 15.20 -4.62
CA LYS A 130 12.39 14.82 -3.66
C LYS A 130 11.92 13.61 -2.83
N GLY A 131 12.84 12.99 -2.11
CA GLY A 131 12.53 11.87 -1.24
C GLY A 131 12.29 10.57 -2.01
N ALA A 132 11.39 9.73 -1.53
CA ALA A 132 11.09 8.43 -2.12
C ALA A 132 9.62 8.33 -2.55
N GLN A 133 9.38 8.05 -3.83
CA GLN A 133 8.10 7.73 -4.42
C GLN A 133 8.11 6.25 -4.81
N TYR A 134 7.44 5.41 -4.05
CA TYR A 134 7.30 4.00 -4.40
C TYR A 134 6.44 3.85 -5.67
N PRO A 135 6.77 2.89 -6.55
CA PRO A 135 6.01 2.65 -7.77
C PRO A 135 4.63 2.10 -7.44
N TRP A 136 3.68 2.30 -8.33
CA TRP A 136 2.36 1.69 -8.21
C TRP A 136 2.46 0.16 -8.20
N GLU A 137 3.21 -0.38 -9.15
CA GLU A 137 3.42 -1.80 -9.35
C GLU A 137 4.92 -2.12 -9.23
N SER A 138 5.29 -2.91 -8.22
CA SER A 138 6.68 -3.15 -7.83
C SER A 138 7.09 -4.60 -8.08
N ALA A 139 8.28 -4.78 -8.66
CA ALA A 139 8.97 -6.06 -8.78
C ALA A 139 10.34 -6.02 -8.08
N ASP A 140 11.27 -6.88 -8.47
CA ASP A 140 12.55 -7.11 -7.80
C ASP A 140 13.53 -5.93 -7.83
N ASP A 141 13.47 -5.08 -8.85
CA ASP A 141 14.35 -3.92 -9.00
C ASP A 141 13.77 -2.60 -8.48
N GLY A 142 12.49 -2.60 -8.05
CA GLY A 142 11.79 -1.44 -7.52
C GLY A 142 11.45 -0.36 -8.55
N THR A 143 11.62 -0.64 -9.84
CA THR A 143 11.15 0.26 -10.89
C THR A 143 9.65 0.09 -11.13
N GLU A 144 9.01 1.09 -11.74
CA GLU A 144 7.59 1.03 -12.08
C GLU A 144 7.34 -0.04 -13.15
N GLN A 145 6.52 -1.02 -12.84
CA GLN A 145 6.17 -2.14 -13.73
C GLN A 145 4.79 -1.99 -14.36
N CYS A 146 3.99 -1.02 -13.92
CA CYS A 146 2.68 -0.79 -14.52
C CYS A 146 2.84 -0.47 -16.01
N PRO A 147 2.14 -1.18 -16.90
CA PRO A 147 2.25 -0.95 -18.34
C PRO A 147 1.67 0.43 -18.71
N ASP A 148 2.31 1.13 -19.65
CA ASP A 148 1.82 2.41 -20.19
C ASP A 148 0.51 2.26 -20.98
N TRP A 149 0.18 1.03 -21.40
CA TRP A 149 -0.96 0.74 -22.24
C TRP A 149 -1.64 -0.56 -21.82
N THR A 150 -2.97 -0.54 -21.86
CA THR A 150 -3.80 -1.75 -21.70
C THR A 150 -4.60 -2.00 -22.97
N ILE A 151 -4.92 -3.28 -23.23
CA ILE A 151 -5.71 -3.71 -24.38
C ILE A 151 -6.96 -4.38 -23.85
N GLU A 152 -8.11 -3.82 -24.16
CA GLU A 152 -9.41 -4.39 -23.83
C GLU A 152 -9.68 -5.67 -24.65
N PRO A 153 -10.60 -6.54 -24.20
CA PRO A 153 -10.94 -7.77 -24.92
C PRO A 153 -11.43 -7.56 -26.36
N ASP A 154 -11.96 -6.37 -26.69
CA ASP A 154 -12.38 -6.00 -28.03
C ASP A 154 -11.22 -5.52 -28.93
N GLY A 155 -9.99 -5.50 -28.40
CA GLY A 155 -8.78 -5.03 -29.09
C GLY A 155 -8.55 -3.52 -29.00
N THR A 156 -9.39 -2.76 -28.31
CA THR A 156 -9.19 -1.32 -28.10
C THR A 156 -8.00 -1.10 -27.15
N CYS A 157 -7.07 -0.23 -27.56
CA CYS A 157 -5.88 0.10 -26.81
C CYS A 157 -6.09 1.43 -26.07
N TYR A 158 -5.89 1.42 -24.76
CA TYR A 158 -5.95 2.62 -23.91
C TYR A 158 -4.62 2.87 -23.24
N ARG A 159 -4.27 4.15 -23.07
CA ARG A 159 -3.14 4.52 -22.24
C ARG A 159 -3.52 4.33 -20.77
N CYS A 160 -2.65 3.63 -20.04
CA CYS A 160 -2.78 3.47 -18.59
C CYS A 160 -2.10 4.63 -17.88
N TYR A 161 -2.83 5.32 -17.01
CA TYR A 161 -2.30 6.45 -16.25
C TYR A 161 -2.13 6.16 -14.75
N VAL A 162 -2.38 4.94 -14.33
CA VAL A 162 -2.35 4.51 -12.93
C VAL A 162 -1.00 4.88 -12.29
N ALA A 163 0.10 4.45 -12.89
CA ALA A 163 1.45 4.77 -12.41
C ALA A 163 1.76 6.28 -12.36
N VAL A 164 1.05 7.09 -13.16
CA VAL A 164 1.28 8.54 -13.24
C VAL A 164 0.52 9.29 -12.14
N TYR A 165 -0.63 8.80 -11.72
CA TYR A 165 -1.54 9.52 -10.84
C TYR A 165 -1.78 8.88 -9.48
N GLU A 166 -1.53 7.57 -9.31
CA GLU A 166 -1.79 6.86 -8.05
C GLU A 166 -0.58 6.89 -7.11
N HIS A 167 -0.35 8.04 -6.50
CA HIS A 167 0.77 8.26 -5.59
C HIS A 167 0.54 7.72 -4.18
N HIS A 168 -0.69 7.33 -3.84
CA HIS A 168 -1.06 6.92 -2.49
C HIS A 168 -0.38 5.64 -2.01
N VAL A 169 0.19 4.82 -2.92
CA VAL A 169 1.05 3.69 -2.55
C VAL A 169 2.22 4.12 -1.65
N THR A 170 2.80 5.30 -1.90
CA THR A 170 3.88 5.84 -1.06
C THR A 170 3.42 6.09 0.38
N ALA A 171 2.18 6.55 0.58
CA ALA A 171 1.61 6.70 1.91
C ALA A 171 1.24 5.34 2.53
N ALA A 172 0.84 4.36 1.72
CA ALA A 172 0.56 3.00 2.19
C ALA A 172 1.81 2.35 2.76
N VAL A 173 2.98 2.48 2.09
CA VAL A 173 4.27 2.00 2.61
C VAL A 173 4.60 2.63 3.97
N ALA A 174 4.44 3.95 4.11
CA ALA A 174 4.65 4.61 5.39
C ALA A 174 3.68 4.12 6.48
N TYR A 175 2.42 3.86 6.12
CA TYR A 175 1.41 3.34 7.03
C TYR A 175 1.70 1.89 7.43
N GLY A 176 2.17 1.05 6.51
CA GLY A 176 2.60 -0.31 6.79
C GLY A 176 3.66 -0.34 7.88
N ILE A 177 4.74 0.44 7.74
CA ILE A 177 5.80 0.55 8.74
C ILE A 177 5.25 1.01 10.10
N TYR A 178 4.40 2.07 10.11
CA TYR A 178 3.76 2.54 11.33
C TYR A 178 2.99 1.42 12.03
N ASN A 179 2.17 0.69 11.28
CA ASN A 179 1.30 -0.36 11.83
C ASN A 179 2.12 -1.57 12.30
N TYR A 180 3.12 -1.99 11.51
CA TYR A 180 4.06 -3.04 11.88
C TYR A 180 4.74 -2.73 13.21
N VAL A 181 5.39 -1.57 13.33
CA VAL A 181 6.09 -1.17 14.57
C VAL A 181 5.13 -1.03 15.74
N LYS A 182 3.93 -0.49 15.52
CA LYS A 182 2.89 -0.37 16.57
C LYS A 182 2.47 -1.71 17.13
N ILE A 183 2.37 -2.75 16.28
CA ILE A 183 1.95 -4.09 16.68
C ILE A 183 3.12 -4.86 17.31
N THR A 184 4.27 -4.89 16.64
CA THR A 184 5.40 -5.76 17.00
C THR A 184 6.35 -5.14 18.03
N GLN A 185 6.36 -3.80 18.16
CA GLN A 185 7.32 -3.04 18.96
C GLN A 185 8.78 -3.28 18.51
N ASP A 186 8.99 -3.61 17.24
CA ASP A 186 10.33 -3.81 16.65
C ASP A 186 11.05 -2.47 16.45
N MET A 187 11.64 -1.98 17.54
CA MET A 187 12.38 -0.72 17.54
C MET A 187 13.72 -0.84 16.79
N ASP A 188 14.30 -2.02 16.71
CA ASP A 188 15.55 -2.26 15.98
C ASP A 188 15.32 -2.06 14.47
N PHE A 189 14.24 -2.61 13.93
CA PHE A 189 13.82 -2.34 12.56
C PHE A 189 13.52 -0.85 12.35
N LEU A 190 12.77 -0.24 13.26
CA LEU A 190 12.41 1.18 13.15
C LEU A 190 13.66 2.06 13.04
N TYR A 191 14.62 1.88 13.95
CA TYR A 191 15.81 2.75 14.00
C TYR A 191 16.79 2.49 12.85
N SER A 192 16.93 1.23 12.42
CA SER A 192 17.91 0.86 11.40
C SER A 192 17.42 1.11 9.96
N LYS A 193 16.11 1.01 9.71
CA LYS A 193 15.50 1.00 8.37
C LYS A 193 14.21 1.81 8.27
N GLY A 194 13.22 1.54 9.13
CA GLY A 194 11.87 2.09 9.01
C GLY A 194 11.84 3.62 9.07
N ALA A 195 12.62 4.23 9.96
CA ALA A 195 12.68 5.68 10.10
C ALA A 195 13.24 6.37 8.85
N GLU A 196 14.16 5.73 8.13
CA GLU A 196 14.70 6.23 6.88
C GLU A 196 13.61 6.26 5.79
N ILE A 197 12.87 5.16 5.58
CA ILE A 197 11.73 5.12 4.64
C ILE A 197 10.70 6.19 4.98
N LEU A 198 10.32 6.28 6.26
CA LEU A 198 9.34 7.26 6.74
C LEU A 198 9.78 8.70 6.47
N THR A 199 11.07 9.00 6.66
CA THR A 199 11.65 10.32 6.38
C THR A 199 11.62 10.64 4.88
N GLU A 200 11.98 9.68 4.05
CA GLU A 200 12.03 9.87 2.59
C GLU A 200 10.62 9.97 1.97
N THR A 201 9.65 9.21 2.47
CA THR A 201 8.25 9.33 2.03
C THR A 201 7.64 10.66 2.46
N ALA A 202 7.94 11.16 3.67
CA ALA A 202 7.53 12.50 4.09
C ALA A 202 8.17 13.60 3.22
N ARG A 203 9.44 13.45 2.86
CA ARG A 203 10.13 14.36 1.93
C ARG A 203 9.47 14.38 0.56
N PHE A 204 9.04 13.21 0.06
CA PHE A 204 8.27 13.12 -1.18
C PHE A 204 6.99 13.93 -1.09
N TRP A 205 6.16 13.70 -0.08
CA TRP A 205 4.88 14.41 0.07
C TRP A 205 5.05 15.91 0.19
N ALA A 206 6.03 16.38 0.98
CA ALA A 206 6.31 17.81 1.09
C ALA A 206 6.71 18.44 -0.24
N SER A 207 7.44 17.69 -1.10
CA SER A 207 7.86 18.17 -2.43
C SER A 207 6.76 18.03 -3.49
N ARG A 208 5.78 17.13 -3.28
CA ARG A 208 4.66 16.88 -4.20
C ARG A 208 3.54 17.91 -4.05
N CYS A 209 3.43 18.49 -2.87
CA CYS A 209 2.39 19.47 -2.57
C CYS A 209 2.63 20.79 -3.27
N GLU A 210 1.58 21.41 -3.77
CA GLU A 210 1.55 22.70 -4.44
C GLU A 210 0.97 23.76 -3.51
N TYR A 211 1.67 24.89 -3.34
CA TYR A 211 1.15 25.98 -2.49
C TYR A 211 0.23 26.89 -3.28
N ASN A 212 -1.04 26.91 -2.89
CA ASN A 212 -2.03 27.84 -3.40
C ASN A 212 -2.00 29.14 -2.58
N LYS A 213 -1.41 30.20 -3.18
CA LYS A 213 -1.22 31.51 -2.52
C LYS A 213 -2.52 32.25 -2.23
N GLU A 214 -3.54 32.05 -3.07
CA GLU A 214 -4.82 32.74 -2.94
C GLU A 214 -5.62 32.19 -1.76
N GLN A 215 -5.52 30.88 -1.53
CA GLN A 215 -6.25 30.17 -0.49
C GLN A 215 -5.40 29.94 0.78
N ASP A 216 -4.11 30.29 0.77
CA ASP A 216 -3.12 30.00 1.84
C ASP A 216 -3.17 28.54 2.30
N ARG A 217 -3.10 27.60 1.35
CA ARG A 217 -3.19 26.17 1.61
C ARG A 217 -2.28 25.38 0.68
N TYR A 218 -1.91 24.17 1.08
CA TYR A 218 -1.22 23.19 0.23
C TYR A 218 -2.23 22.24 -0.39
N GLU A 219 -2.03 21.90 -1.64
CA GLU A 219 -2.89 21.09 -2.49
C GLU A 219 -2.09 19.96 -3.15
N ILE A 220 -2.77 18.86 -3.49
CA ILE A 220 -2.22 17.81 -4.36
C ILE A 220 -3.16 17.69 -5.55
N ASN A 221 -2.73 18.20 -6.70
CA ASN A 221 -3.52 18.22 -7.91
C ASN A 221 -3.14 17.09 -8.87
N GLN A 222 -4.07 16.70 -9.74
CA GLN A 222 -3.89 15.66 -10.75
C GLN A 222 -3.40 14.34 -10.14
N VAL A 223 -4.24 13.73 -9.31
CA VAL A 223 -4.03 12.42 -8.73
C VAL A 223 -5.24 11.53 -8.94
N THR A 224 -5.04 10.24 -8.81
CA THR A 224 -6.10 9.25 -8.68
C THR A 224 -6.00 8.70 -7.26
N GLY A 225 -7.12 8.70 -6.54
CA GLY A 225 -7.23 8.03 -5.25
C GLY A 225 -7.48 6.53 -5.43
N PRO A 226 -7.78 5.79 -4.34
CA PRO A 226 -8.19 4.39 -4.44
C PRO A 226 -9.38 4.15 -5.38
N ASP A 227 -10.27 5.14 -5.55
CA ASP A 227 -11.33 5.09 -6.55
C ASP A 227 -10.81 5.46 -7.94
N GLU A 228 -10.40 4.47 -8.70
CA GLU A 228 -9.84 4.59 -10.02
C GLU A 228 -10.84 5.06 -11.11
N TRP A 229 -12.13 5.18 -10.79
CA TRP A 229 -13.12 5.68 -11.75
C TRP A 229 -13.11 7.20 -11.88
N HIS A 230 -12.47 7.90 -10.95
CA HIS A 230 -12.33 9.35 -10.94
C HIS A 230 -10.87 9.76 -11.15
N GLU A 231 -10.45 9.80 -12.40
CA GLU A 231 -9.05 10.08 -12.79
C GLU A 231 -8.94 11.12 -13.92
N PRO A 232 -7.95 12.04 -13.85
CA PRO A 232 -7.36 12.51 -12.60
C PRO A 232 -8.29 13.51 -11.90
N VAL A 233 -8.14 13.64 -10.58
CA VAL A 233 -8.87 14.62 -9.76
C VAL A 233 -7.89 15.54 -9.03
N ASN A 234 -8.42 16.64 -8.49
CA ASN A 234 -7.65 17.51 -7.62
C ASN A 234 -8.08 17.31 -6.17
N ASN A 235 -7.10 17.36 -5.29
CA ASN A 235 -7.34 17.28 -3.86
C ASN A 235 -8.17 16.06 -3.44
N ASN A 236 -7.75 14.85 -3.89
CA ASN A 236 -8.34 13.62 -3.37
C ASN A 236 -8.13 13.54 -1.86
N LEU A 237 -9.22 13.39 -1.11
CA LEU A 237 -9.21 13.42 0.35
C LEU A 237 -8.31 12.34 0.94
N TYR A 238 -8.39 11.12 0.40
CA TYR A 238 -7.58 9.99 0.87
C TYR A 238 -6.08 10.29 0.75
N THR A 239 -5.66 10.72 -0.43
CA THR A 239 -4.27 11.08 -0.72
C THR A 239 -3.79 12.24 0.15
N ASN A 240 -4.56 13.34 0.22
CA ASN A 240 -4.19 14.52 1.02
C ASN A 240 -4.14 14.19 2.51
N TYR A 241 -5.07 13.38 3.01
CA TYR A 241 -5.12 13.01 4.41
C TYR A 241 -3.92 12.15 4.80
N LEU A 242 -3.58 11.12 4.02
CA LEU A 242 -2.44 10.26 4.30
C LEU A 242 -1.10 10.98 4.12
N ALA A 243 -0.96 11.87 3.13
CA ALA A 243 0.20 12.73 3.00
C ALA A 243 0.39 13.62 4.25
N ARG A 244 -0.68 14.28 4.69
CA ARG A 244 -0.70 15.08 5.93
C ARG A 244 -0.35 14.25 7.16
N TRP A 245 -0.90 13.03 7.26
CA TRP A 245 -0.64 12.10 8.35
C TRP A 245 0.84 11.68 8.36
N ASN A 246 1.40 11.28 7.22
CA ASN A 246 2.80 10.87 7.11
C ASN A 246 3.74 11.99 7.59
N LEU A 247 3.54 13.23 7.12
CA LEU A 247 4.30 14.40 7.57
C LEU A 247 4.22 14.59 9.10
N GLY A 248 3.01 14.57 9.64
CA GLY A 248 2.80 14.76 11.08
C GLY A 248 3.35 13.63 11.94
N TYR A 249 3.20 12.39 11.47
CA TYR A 249 3.76 11.22 12.15
C TYR A 249 5.29 11.28 12.20
N VAL A 250 5.95 11.56 11.07
CA VAL A 250 7.40 11.62 11.01
C VAL A 250 7.96 12.75 11.89
N LEU A 251 7.34 13.92 11.91
CA LEU A 251 7.74 15.01 12.81
C LEU A 251 7.70 14.58 14.29
N SER A 252 6.65 13.87 14.68
CA SER A 252 6.50 13.31 16.02
C SER A 252 7.53 12.21 16.31
N LEU A 253 7.74 11.34 15.34
CA LEU A 253 8.70 10.24 15.43
C LEU A 253 10.14 10.75 15.61
N LEU A 254 10.56 11.73 14.81
CA LEU A 254 11.88 12.34 14.92
C LEU A 254 12.13 12.93 16.31
N ALA A 255 11.13 13.59 16.90
CA ALA A 255 11.21 14.12 18.26
C ALA A 255 11.32 13.00 19.31
N SER A 256 10.60 11.88 19.10
CA SER A 256 10.66 10.70 19.97
C SER A 256 12.02 10.02 19.89
N ILE A 257 12.51 9.72 18.68
CA ILE A 257 13.82 9.06 18.47
C ILE A 257 14.93 9.92 19.10
N LYS A 258 14.93 11.24 18.85
CA LYS A 258 15.93 12.16 19.43
C LYS A 258 15.96 12.11 20.95
N LYS A 259 14.78 11.95 21.57
CA LYS A 259 14.66 11.89 23.04
C LYS A 259 15.06 10.54 23.62
N GLU A 260 14.71 9.45 22.93
CA GLU A 260 14.81 8.08 23.44
C GLU A 260 16.12 7.39 23.04
N ASN A 261 16.63 7.69 21.85
CA ASN A 261 17.84 7.12 21.26
C ASN A 261 18.56 8.15 20.37
N GLN A 262 19.37 9.01 21.01
CA GLN A 262 20.10 10.08 20.33
C GLN A 262 21.04 9.52 19.23
N GLU A 263 21.68 8.37 19.47
CA GLU A 263 22.59 7.74 18.49
C GLU A 263 21.83 7.35 17.21
N ALA A 264 20.67 6.70 17.34
CA ALA A 264 19.83 6.37 16.20
C ALA A 264 19.34 7.62 15.45
N TYR A 265 19.04 8.70 16.19
CA TYR A 265 18.68 9.97 15.57
C TYR A 265 19.84 10.54 14.75
N ASP A 266 21.06 10.58 15.29
CA ASP A 266 22.22 11.14 14.62
C ASP A 266 22.57 10.33 13.35
N ILE A 267 22.49 9.00 13.41
CA ILE A 267 22.64 8.11 12.25
C ILE A 267 21.56 8.41 11.17
N LEU A 268 20.31 8.57 11.57
CA LEU A 268 19.23 8.89 10.65
C LEU A 268 19.45 10.22 9.94
N ILE A 269 19.87 11.26 10.69
CA ILE A 269 20.17 12.58 10.13
C ILE A 269 21.36 12.52 9.16
N GLU A 270 22.40 11.76 9.50
CA GLU A 270 23.56 11.56 8.61
C GLU A 270 23.15 10.85 7.31
N LYS A 271 22.38 9.75 7.40
CA LYS A 271 21.91 8.99 6.24
C LYS A 271 21.03 9.81 5.31
N THR A 272 20.09 10.58 5.86
CA THR A 272 19.07 11.28 5.08
C THR A 272 19.46 12.71 4.70
N GLY A 273 20.47 13.27 5.36
CA GLY A 273 20.82 14.68 5.23
C GLY A 273 19.68 15.62 5.61
N LEU A 274 18.75 15.16 6.46
CA LEU A 274 17.57 15.93 6.86
C LEU A 274 17.95 17.20 7.61
N THR A 275 17.35 18.32 7.23
CA THR A 275 17.63 19.65 7.80
C THR A 275 16.44 20.17 8.61
N GLU A 276 16.74 21.09 9.54
CA GLU A 276 15.71 21.80 10.30
C GLU A 276 14.78 22.64 9.40
N ALA A 277 15.30 23.16 8.29
CA ALA A 277 14.48 23.89 7.32
C ALA A 277 13.46 22.98 6.63
N GLU A 278 13.82 21.72 6.31
CA GLU A 278 12.88 20.75 5.75
C GLU A 278 11.79 20.40 6.76
N THR A 279 12.15 20.09 8.01
CA THR A 279 11.14 19.75 9.04
C THR A 279 10.21 20.91 9.36
N ALA A 280 10.70 22.15 9.35
CA ALA A 280 9.88 23.36 9.48
C ALA A 280 8.90 23.50 8.30
N HIS A 281 9.36 23.26 7.07
CA HIS A 281 8.49 23.24 5.89
C HIS A 281 7.46 22.10 5.94
N TRP A 282 7.86 20.90 6.35
CA TRP A 282 6.91 19.77 6.51
C TRP A 282 5.79 20.08 7.50
N LYS A 283 6.13 20.79 8.58
CA LYS A 283 5.14 21.24 9.55
C LYS A 283 4.15 22.22 8.91
N GLU A 284 4.63 23.19 8.14
CA GLU A 284 3.77 24.15 7.43
C GLU A 284 2.84 23.42 6.43
N VAL A 285 3.39 22.49 5.62
CA VAL A 285 2.59 21.68 4.69
C VAL A 285 1.52 20.88 5.44
N GLN A 286 1.91 20.22 6.53
CA GLN A 286 1.00 19.41 7.35
C GLN A 286 -0.14 20.25 7.96
N GLU A 287 0.15 21.44 8.46
CA GLU A 287 -0.83 22.33 9.08
C GLU A 287 -1.81 22.93 8.06
N LYS A 288 -1.33 23.26 6.85
CA LYS A 288 -2.09 23.92 5.79
C LYS A 288 -2.59 22.98 4.69
N MET A 289 -2.43 21.68 4.82
CA MET A 289 -2.91 20.71 3.84
C MET A 289 -4.43 20.80 3.69
N TYR A 290 -4.88 21.02 2.47
CA TYR A 290 -6.31 21.07 2.17
C TYR A 290 -6.96 19.71 2.24
N LEU A 291 -8.05 19.63 3.01
CA LEU A 291 -8.90 18.44 3.11
C LEU A 291 -10.30 18.85 2.64
N PRO A 292 -10.75 18.39 1.46
CA PRO A 292 -11.99 18.85 0.86
C PRO A 292 -13.23 18.47 1.70
N ARG A 293 -14.17 19.40 1.76
CA ARG A 293 -15.45 19.24 2.48
C ARG A 293 -16.56 19.93 1.69
N LYS A 294 -17.74 19.36 1.76
CA LYS A 294 -18.93 20.00 1.22
C LYS A 294 -19.14 21.33 1.95
N GLU A 295 -19.24 22.41 1.17
CA GLU A 295 -19.37 23.77 1.68
C GLU A 295 -20.51 23.88 2.71
N GLY A 296 -20.26 24.62 3.79
CA GLY A 296 -21.23 24.83 4.87
C GLY A 296 -21.55 23.62 5.73
N THR A 297 -20.85 22.50 5.56
CA THR A 297 -21.07 21.25 6.31
C THR A 297 -19.79 20.67 6.90
N ARG A 298 -19.92 19.60 7.70
CA ARG A 298 -18.79 18.77 8.16
C ARG A 298 -18.55 17.56 7.26
N LEU A 299 -19.33 17.39 6.21
CA LEU A 299 -19.25 16.23 5.34
C LEU A 299 -17.96 16.29 4.52
N LEU A 300 -17.13 15.25 4.65
CA LEU A 300 -15.92 15.09 3.87
C LEU A 300 -16.30 14.83 2.42
N GLU A 301 -15.55 15.42 1.52
CA GLU A 301 -15.71 15.28 0.07
C GLU A 301 -14.61 14.38 -0.46
N GLN A 302 -14.94 13.44 -1.32
CA GLN A 302 -13.97 12.46 -1.84
C GLN A 302 -12.78 13.13 -2.56
N PHE A 303 -13.10 14.18 -3.33
CA PHE A 303 -12.15 15.09 -3.96
C PHE A 303 -12.86 16.43 -4.21
N GLU A 304 -12.12 17.46 -4.49
CA GLU A 304 -12.68 18.80 -4.74
C GLU A 304 -13.66 18.78 -5.92
N GLY A 305 -14.92 19.12 -5.65
CA GLY A 305 -16.02 19.13 -6.62
C GLY A 305 -16.82 17.81 -6.76
N TYR A 306 -16.55 16.79 -5.94
CA TYR A 306 -17.27 15.52 -6.01
C TYR A 306 -18.80 15.68 -5.86
N PHE A 307 -19.26 16.54 -4.95
CA PHE A 307 -20.69 16.75 -4.75
C PHE A 307 -21.38 17.59 -5.83
N GLU A 308 -20.63 18.11 -6.79
CA GLU A 308 -21.16 18.82 -7.96
C GLU A 308 -21.46 17.83 -9.11
N LEU A 309 -20.94 16.59 -8.99
CA LEU A 309 -21.20 15.54 -9.98
C LEU A 309 -22.62 15.01 -9.88
N ASP A 310 -23.09 14.40 -10.98
CA ASP A 310 -24.43 13.82 -11.05
C ASP A 310 -24.61 12.70 -10.02
N ASN A 311 -25.62 12.84 -9.17
CA ASN A 311 -26.02 11.78 -8.25
C ASN A 311 -26.87 10.74 -9.00
N VAL A 312 -26.32 9.55 -9.19
CA VAL A 312 -26.99 8.44 -9.85
C VAL A 312 -27.33 7.37 -8.83
N THR A 313 -28.62 7.04 -8.72
CA THR A 313 -29.10 5.99 -7.82
C THR A 313 -28.95 4.62 -8.48
N ILE A 314 -28.45 3.64 -7.71
CA ILE A 314 -28.45 2.24 -8.11
C ILE A 314 -29.84 1.67 -7.78
N GLU A 315 -30.62 1.33 -8.81
CA GLU A 315 -32.01 0.88 -8.66
C GLU A 315 -32.16 -0.64 -8.75
N LYS A 316 -31.17 -1.33 -9.28
CA LYS A 316 -31.25 -2.76 -9.54
C LYS A 316 -30.07 -3.49 -8.90
N TYR A 317 -30.38 -4.65 -8.37
CA TYR A 317 -29.43 -5.61 -7.83
C TYR A 317 -29.65 -6.96 -8.49
N ASP A 318 -28.59 -7.75 -8.63
CA ASP A 318 -28.67 -9.12 -9.16
C ASP A 318 -29.11 -10.11 -8.07
N GLU A 319 -29.09 -11.41 -8.38
CA GLU A 319 -29.50 -12.50 -7.50
C GLU A 319 -28.60 -12.67 -6.26
N ASN A 320 -27.42 -12.05 -6.24
CA ASN A 320 -26.48 -12.07 -5.14
C ASN A 320 -26.43 -10.73 -4.36
N ASP A 321 -27.43 -9.87 -4.58
CA ASP A 321 -27.48 -8.51 -4.03
C ASP A 321 -26.33 -7.59 -4.51
N TRP A 322 -25.70 -7.89 -5.65
CA TRP A 322 -24.70 -7.03 -6.27
C TRP A 322 -25.37 -5.94 -7.09
N PRO A 323 -24.89 -4.68 -7.03
CA PRO A 323 -25.44 -3.60 -7.79
C PRO A 323 -25.25 -3.82 -9.29
N VAL A 324 -26.34 -3.76 -10.03
CA VAL A 324 -26.31 -3.78 -11.50
C VAL A 324 -25.93 -2.39 -12.00
N ARG A 325 -25.03 -2.34 -12.98
CA ARG A 325 -24.59 -1.08 -13.59
C ARG A 325 -25.79 -0.23 -14.01
N PRO A 326 -25.92 1.01 -13.49
CA PRO A 326 -27.06 1.89 -13.82
C PRO A 326 -27.13 2.23 -15.31
N ASP A 327 -28.35 2.35 -15.84
CA ASP A 327 -28.56 2.72 -17.24
C ASP A 327 -27.98 4.11 -17.58
N ALA A 328 -27.89 5.01 -16.61
CA ALA A 328 -27.23 6.31 -16.77
C ALA A 328 -25.77 6.19 -17.23
N LEU A 329 -25.06 5.14 -16.83
CA LEU A 329 -23.66 4.88 -17.22
C LEU A 329 -23.52 4.30 -18.65
N LYS A 330 -24.61 4.11 -19.39
CA LYS A 330 -24.58 3.83 -20.84
C LYS A 330 -24.24 5.05 -21.67
N THR A 331 -24.54 6.24 -21.14
CA THR A 331 -24.38 7.54 -21.82
C THR A 331 -23.43 8.49 -21.12
N LYS A 332 -23.11 8.26 -19.84
CA LYS A 332 -22.19 9.04 -19.03
C LYS A 332 -21.01 8.18 -18.60
N ARG A 333 -19.83 8.80 -18.44
CA ARG A 333 -18.68 8.16 -17.83
C ARG A 333 -18.87 8.14 -16.31
N ALA A 334 -18.34 7.11 -15.63
CA ALA A 334 -18.41 7.02 -14.17
C ALA A 334 -17.87 8.30 -13.48
N ARG A 335 -16.78 8.88 -14.00
CA ARG A 335 -16.17 10.13 -13.49
C ARG A 335 -17.05 11.38 -13.57
N GLU A 336 -18.17 11.33 -14.28
CA GLU A 336 -19.16 12.43 -14.36
C GLU A 336 -20.26 12.25 -13.32
N THR A 337 -20.19 11.22 -12.49
CA THR A 337 -21.21 10.85 -11.51
C THR A 337 -20.59 10.62 -10.14
N GLN A 338 -21.40 10.53 -9.09
CA GLN A 338 -20.98 10.19 -7.73
C GLN A 338 -20.89 8.65 -7.50
N ILE A 339 -20.86 7.84 -8.56
CA ILE A 339 -20.71 6.39 -8.44
C ILE A 339 -19.22 6.05 -8.33
N ASN A 340 -18.84 5.35 -7.29
CA ASN A 340 -17.48 4.96 -6.98
C ASN A 340 -17.21 3.49 -7.33
N LYS A 341 -15.98 3.18 -7.70
CA LYS A 341 -15.44 1.81 -7.74
C LYS A 341 -15.02 1.37 -6.34
N GLN A 342 -14.26 2.23 -5.63
CA GLN A 342 -13.81 2.03 -4.26
C GLN A 342 -14.26 3.19 -3.35
N ALA A 343 -14.35 2.92 -2.06
CA ALA A 343 -14.88 3.87 -1.08
C ALA A 343 -13.75 4.61 -0.32
N ASP A 344 -13.05 5.52 -0.97
CA ASP A 344 -11.91 6.30 -0.45
C ASP A 344 -12.13 6.85 0.97
N VAL A 345 -13.23 7.58 1.15
CA VAL A 345 -13.52 8.27 2.42
C VAL A 345 -13.82 7.28 3.54
N VAL A 346 -14.53 6.18 3.23
CA VAL A 346 -14.85 5.13 4.20
C VAL A 346 -13.59 4.40 4.63
N MET A 347 -12.66 4.18 3.70
CA MET A 347 -11.39 3.52 3.98
C MET A 347 -10.54 4.33 4.97
N LEU A 348 -10.56 5.67 4.90
CA LEU A 348 -9.89 6.51 5.90
C LEU A 348 -10.41 6.28 7.32
N LEU A 349 -11.71 6.03 7.50
CA LEU A 349 -12.29 5.72 8.81
C LEU A 349 -11.81 4.39 9.38
N HIS A 350 -11.40 3.46 8.51
CA HIS A 350 -10.82 2.18 8.91
C HIS A 350 -9.35 2.33 9.33
N LEU A 351 -8.59 3.16 8.63
CA LEU A 351 -7.14 3.31 8.84
C LEU A 351 -6.81 4.23 10.03
N MET A 352 -7.65 5.24 10.32
CA MET A 352 -7.40 6.33 11.25
C MET A 352 -8.45 6.39 12.35
#